data_44363e4f2df50925473696eec616a047
#
_entry.id   44363e4f2df50925473696eec616a047
#
_cell.length_a   1.000
_cell.length_b   1.000
_cell.length_c   1.000
_cell.angle_alpha   90.00
_cell.angle_beta   90.00
_cell.angle_gamma   90.00
#
_symmetry.space_group_name_H-M   'P 1'
#
loop_
_entity.id
_entity.type
_entity.pdbx_description
1 polymer ?
#
loop_
_entity_poly.entity_id
_entity_poly.type
_entity_poly.pdbx_seq_one_letter_code
_entity_poly.pdbx_strand_id
1 'polypeptide(L)'
;MLTFRTATAVDADAIVDLVQSAYRGDASRQGWTTEADFLDGQRIDADGVREVIGKPDSRIVLAERPSTGSGRTADLLGSVQVEKIDGQGYFGMFSVRPTLQGGGIGDALLREAERVVHEDFGCTTMTCTVISIRAELIAWYQRRGYRSTGEFKPFPYGDERFGLPKRDDLRFEVFAKALG
;
A
#
# COMPACT_ATOMS: atom_id res chain seq x y z
N MET A 1 -2.29 21.71 1.79
CA MET A 1 -3.24 20.86 2.57
C MET A 1 -3.28 19.50 1.91
N LEU A 2 -3.21 18.44 2.69
CA LEU A 2 -3.34 17.07 2.19
C LEU A 2 -4.83 16.74 1.99
N THR A 3 -5.16 16.21 0.81
CA THR A 3 -6.53 15.79 0.47
C THR A 3 -6.55 14.34 0.04
N PHE A 4 -7.72 13.69 0.18
CA PHE A 4 -7.91 12.29 -0.19
C PHE A 4 -9.04 12.18 -1.20
N ARG A 5 -8.90 11.25 -2.16
CA ARG A 5 -9.96 10.87 -3.08
C ARG A 5 -9.83 9.41 -3.51
N THR A 6 -10.89 8.88 -4.05
CA THR A 6 -10.88 7.56 -4.69
C THR A 6 -10.27 7.66 -6.09
N ALA A 7 -9.40 6.71 -6.42
CA ALA A 7 -8.81 6.59 -7.75
C ALA A 7 -9.82 6.15 -8.80
N THR A 8 -9.60 6.58 -10.02
CA THR A 8 -10.31 6.11 -11.22
C THR A 8 -9.33 5.46 -12.19
N ALA A 9 -9.82 4.83 -13.25
CA ALA A 9 -8.97 4.15 -14.22
C ALA A 9 -7.90 5.05 -14.86
N VAL A 10 -8.14 6.36 -14.95
CA VAL A 10 -7.18 7.33 -15.50
C VAL A 10 -5.96 7.54 -14.60
N ASP A 11 -6.05 7.15 -13.34
CA ASP A 11 -4.95 7.27 -12.38
C ASP A 11 -3.97 6.09 -12.43
N ALA A 12 -4.26 5.05 -13.20
CA ALA A 12 -3.53 3.78 -13.14
C ALA A 12 -2.03 3.94 -13.35
N ASP A 13 -1.59 4.67 -14.37
CA ASP A 13 -0.17 4.86 -14.66
C ASP A 13 0.54 5.63 -13.54
N ALA A 14 -0.08 6.67 -13.01
CA ALA A 14 0.48 7.44 -11.89
C ALA A 14 0.60 6.61 -10.61
N ILE A 15 -0.36 5.73 -10.36
CA ILE A 15 -0.32 4.79 -9.23
C ILE A 15 0.82 3.79 -9.40
N VAL A 16 0.99 3.21 -10.60
CA VAL A 16 2.10 2.30 -10.89
C VAL A 16 3.45 2.97 -10.62
N ASP A 17 3.64 4.19 -11.14
CA ASP A 17 4.89 4.94 -10.93
C ASP A 17 5.16 5.18 -9.45
N LEU A 18 4.14 5.56 -8.69
CA LEU A 18 4.25 5.78 -7.25
C LEU A 18 4.61 4.48 -6.50
N VAL A 19 3.86 3.41 -6.73
CA VAL A 19 4.08 2.11 -6.06
C VAL A 19 5.46 1.57 -6.41
N GLN A 20 5.84 1.61 -7.67
CA GLN A 20 7.16 1.15 -8.12
C GLN A 20 8.27 1.96 -7.45
N SER A 21 8.13 3.28 -7.38
CA SER A 21 9.13 4.15 -6.75
C SER A 21 9.29 3.90 -5.24
N ALA A 22 8.24 3.47 -4.57
CA ALA A 22 8.25 3.23 -3.12
C ALA A 22 8.88 1.88 -2.75
N TYR A 23 8.76 0.86 -3.61
CA TYR A 23 9.12 -0.52 -3.27
C TYR A 23 10.29 -1.08 -4.07
N ARG A 24 10.51 -0.65 -5.31
CA ARG A 24 11.43 -1.30 -6.24
C ARG A 24 12.49 -0.34 -6.78
N GLY A 25 13.67 -0.89 -7.06
CA GLY A 25 14.77 -0.18 -7.69
C GLY A 25 15.45 0.86 -6.81
N ASP A 26 16.45 1.55 -7.37
CA ASP A 26 17.29 2.48 -6.62
C ASP A 26 16.51 3.71 -6.10
N ALA A 27 15.52 4.18 -6.83
CA ALA A 27 14.70 5.32 -6.40
C ALA A 27 14.00 5.03 -5.06
N SER A 28 13.60 3.79 -4.80
CA SER A 28 12.94 3.40 -3.54
C SER A 28 13.86 3.51 -2.33
N ARG A 29 15.18 3.47 -2.52
CA ARG A 29 16.17 3.61 -1.44
C ARG A 29 16.24 5.01 -0.83
N GLN A 30 15.62 6.00 -1.43
CA GLN A 30 15.46 7.34 -0.86
C GLN A 30 14.47 7.36 0.32
N GLY A 31 13.66 6.32 0.47
CA GLY A 31 12.76 6.09 1.59
C GLY A 31 13.11 4.83 2.35
N TRP A 32 12.39 4.58 3.45
CA TRP A 32 12.65 3.42 4.30
C TRP A 32 11.77 2.20 3.98
N THR A 33 10.78 2.35 3.08
CA THR A 33 9.85 1.25 2.73
C THR A 33 10.35 0.38 1.58
N THR A 34 11.56 0.60 1.09
CA THR A 34 12.14 -0.15 -0.03
C THR A 34 12.18 -1.66 0.21
N GLU A 35 11.94 -2.41 -0.85
CA GLU A 35 12.12 -3.86 -0.91
C GLU A 35 13.29 -4.26 -1.85
N ALA A 36 14.09 -3.28 -2.29
CA ALA A 36 15.11 -3.46 -3.31
C ALA A 36 16.23 -4.44 -2.90
N ASP A 37 16.45 -4.65 -1.61
CA ASP A 37 17.48 -5.59 -1.13
C ASP A 37 17.09 -7.06 -1.33
N PHE A 38 15.80 -7.37 -1.44
CA PHE A 38 15.32 -8.75 -1.54
C PHE A 38 14.33 -9.01 -2.67
N LEU A 39 13.87 -7.96 -3.37
CA LEU A 39 12.98 -8.07 -4.53
C LEU A 39 13.40 -7.11 -5.63
N ASP A 40 13.56 -7.63 -6.84
CA ASP A 40 13.65 -6.86 -8.08
C ASP A 40 12.33 -6.96 -8.88
N GLY A 41 12.33 -6.41 -10.09
CA GLY A 41 11.18 -6.46 -10.99
C GLY A 41 10.07 -5.52 -10.60
N GLN A 42 8.86 -5.82 -11.05
CA GLN A 42 7.69 -4.98 -10.77
C GLN A 42 7.01 -5.33 -9.46
N ARG A 43 6.30 -4.37 -8.88
CA ARG A 43 5.37 -4.59 -7.78
C ARG A 43 3.94 -4.77 -8.30
N ILE A 44 3.56 -4.01 -9.32
CA ILE A 44 2.26 -4.06 -9.99
C ILE A 44 2.40 -3.42 -11.38
N ASP A 45 1.45 -3.68 -12.27
CA ASP A 45 1.31 -3.01 -13.55
C ASP A 45 -0.03 -2.27 -13.67
N ALA A 46 -0.22 -1.51 -14.76
CA ALA A 46 -1.42 -0.70 -14.96
C ALA A 46 -2.69 -1.54 -15.05
N ASP A 47 -2.62 -2.72 -15.66
CA ASP A 47 -3.77 -3.63 -15.76
C ASP A 47 -4.16 -4.17 -14.38
N GLY A 48 -3.18 -4.51 -13.54
CA GLY A 48 -3.42 -4.92 -12.16
C GLY A 48 -4.07 -3.81 -11.34
N VAL A 49 -3.66 -2.57 -11.51
CA VAL A 49 -4.29 -1.40 -10.85
C VAL A 49 -5.74 -1.23 -11.32
N ARG A 50 -5.99 -1.29 -12.62
CA ARG A 50 -7.34 -1.20 -13.17
C ARG A 50 -8.24 -2.32 -12.69
N GLU A 51 -7.72 -3.52 -12.57
CA GLU A 51 -8.43 -4.68 -12.03
C GLU A 51 -8.87 -4.42 -10.58
N VAL A 52 -8.00 -3.91 -9.73
CA VAL A 52 -8.32 -3.55 -8.35
C VAL A 52 -9.41 -2.47 -8.30
N ILE A 53 -9.29 -1.42 -9.12
CA ILE A 53 -10.27 -0.33 -9.19
C ILE A 53 -11.64 -0.86 -9.63
N GLY A 54 -11.68 -1.83 -10.54
CA GLY A 54 -12.92 -2.40 -11.09
C GLY A 54 -13.62 -3.42 -10.19
N LYS A 55 -12.98 -3.92 -9.13
CA LYS A 55 -13.59 -4.88 -8.22
C LYS A 55 -14.69 -4.22 -7.37
N PRO A 56 -15.84 -4.91 -7.14
CA PRO A 56 -16.77 -4.49 -6.10
C PRO A 56 -16.08 -4.59 -4.73
N ASP A 57 -16.50 -3.77 -3.78
CA ASP A 57 -15.94 -3.73 -2.43
C ASP A 57 -14.40 -3.49 -2.37
N SER A 58 -13.85 -2.87 -3.40
CA SER A 58 -12.44 -2.49 -3.51
C SER A 58 -12.32 -1.04 -3.98
N ARG A 59 -11.31 -0.35 -3.48
CA ARG A 59 -10.99 1.00 -3.94
C ARG A 59 -9.51 1.30 -3.68
N ILE A 60 -8.95 2.22 -4.46
CA ILE A 60 -7.65 2.80 -4.17
C ILE A 60 -7.87 4.23 -3.69
N VAL A 61 -7.39 4.54 -2.50
CA VAL A 61 -7.42 5.89 -1.93
C VAL A 61 -6.12 6.59 -2.28
N LEU A 62 -6.22 7.81 -2.80
CA LEU A 62 -5.10 8.65 -3.16
C LEU A 62 -4.95 9.79 -2.16
N ALA A 63 -3.71 10.06 -1.76
CA ALA A 63 -3.33 11.24 -1.00
C ALA A 63 -2.66 12.25 -1.93
N GLU A 64 -3.20 13.45 -1.99
CA GLU A 64 -2.79 14.49 -2.93
C GLU A 64 -2.57 15.83 -2.22
N ARG A 65 -1.79 16.70 -2.86
CA ARG A 65 -1.61 18.10 -2.49
C ARG A 65 -1.74 18.97 -3.74
N PRO A 66 -2.30 20.19 -3.62
CA PRO A 66 -2.31 21.12 -4.76
C PRO A 66 -0.91 21.25 -5.36
N SER A 67 -0.81 21.11 -6.68
CA SER A 67 0.48 21.21 -7.36
C SER A 67 0.97 22.65 -7.37
N THR A 68 2.26 22.82 -7.10
CA THR A 68 2.95 24.12 -7.23
C THR A 68 3.66 24.25 -8.58
N GLY A 69 3.58 23.22 -9.43
CA GLY A 69 4.27 23.16 -10.73
C GLY A 69 3.32 23.12 -11.92
N SER A 70 3.90 23.23 -13.11
CA SER A 70 3.22 23.40 -14.37
C SER A 70 2.25 22.28 -14.73
N GLY A 71 0.98 22.61 -14.95
CA GLY A 71 0.04 21.84 -15.73
C GLY A 71 -0.72 20.74 -15.01
N ARG A 72 -0.48 20.47 -13.72
CA ARG A 72 -1.27 19.52 -12.90
C ARG A 72 -2.04 20.27 -11.83
N THR A 73 -3.25 19.82 -11.57
CA THR A 73 -4.08 20.39 -10.49
C THR A 73 -3.63 19.89 -9.10
N ALA A 74 -3.06 18.70 -9.03
CA ALA A 74 -2.58 18.10 -7.79
C ALA A 74 -1.39 17.15 -8.02
N ASP A 75 -0.55 17.03 -7.00
CA ASP A 75 0.56 16.07 -6.95
C ASP A 75 0.13 14.85 -6.14
N LEU A 76 0.31 13.67 -6.71
CA LEU A 76 0.07 12.40 -6.04
C LEU A 76 1.22 12.08 -5.09
N LEU A 77 0.94 11.98 -3.80
CA LEU A 77 1.94 11.79 -2.74
C LEU A 77 1.92 10.38 -2.14
N GLY A 78 0.77 9.72 -2.15
CA GLY A 78 0.61 8.39 -1.61
C GLY A 78 -0.65 7.71 -2.13
N SER A 79 -0.70 6.39 -1.99
CA SER A 79 -1.85 5.58 -2.35
C SER A 79 -1.97 4.35 -1.46
N VAL A 80 -3.17 3.85 -1.30
CA VAL A 80 -3.44 2.60 -0.59
C VAL A 80 -4.66 1.92 -1.20
N GLN A 81 -4.53 0.62 -1.46
CA GLN A 81 -5.68 -0.24 -1.78
C GLN A 81 -6.42 -0.57 -0.49
N VAL A 82 -7.74 -0.48 -0.52
CA VAL A 82 -8.63 -1.00 0.53
C VAL A 82 -9.68 -1.90 -0.10
N GLU A 83 -10.00 -3.00 0.57
CA GLU A 83 -10.92 -4.01 0.07
C GLU A 83 -11.65 -4.68 1.23
N LYS A 84 -12.90 -5.07 1.01
CA LYS A 84 -13.62 -5.94 1.93
C LYS A 84 -13.52 -7.39 1.43
N ILE A 85 -12.91 -8.24 2.25
CA ILE A 85 -12.70 -9.66 1.95
C ILE A 85 -13.26 -10.46 3.12
N ASP A 86 -14.20 -11.37 2.85
CA ASP A 86 -14.82 -12.24 3.87
C ASP A 86 -15.33 -11.46 5.10
N GLY A 87 -15.89 -10.28 4.86
CA GLY A 87 -16.45 -9.42 5.90
C GLY A 87 -15.43 -8.60 6.68
N GLN A 88 -14.14 -8.75 6.41
CA GLN A 88 -13.07 -7.97 7.02
C GLN A 88 -12.49 -6.96 6.03
N GLY A 89 -11.99 -5.85 6.56
CA GLY A 89 -11.21 -4.91 5.80
C GLY A 89 -9.80 -5.43 5.54
N TYR A 90 -9.28 -5.10 4.38
CA TYR A 90 -7.89 -5.38 3.98
C TYR A 90 -7.31 -4.12 3.35
N PHE A 91 -6.05 -3.84 3.61
CA PHE A 91 -5.31 -2.87 2.83
C PHE A 91 -4.01 -3.47 2.27
N GLY A 92 -3.63 -2.98 1.10
CA GLY A 92 -2.40 -3.38 0.42
C GLY A 92 -1.88 -2.26 -0.47
N MET A 93 -0.75 -2.47 -1.11
CA MET A 93 -0.09 -1.47 -1.96
C MET A 93 0.01 -0.09 -1.30
N PHE A 94 0.28 -0.08 0.00
CA PHE A 94 0.39 1.13 0.80
C PHE A 94 1.70 1.84 0.46
N SER A 95 1.63 2.96 -0.22
CA SER A 95 2.79 3.64 -0.80
C SER A 95 2.79 5.12 -0.49
N VAL A 96 3.94 5.65 -0.12
CA VAL A 96 4.21 7.09 0.00
C VAL A 96 5.47 7.39 -0.80
N ARG A 97 5.51 8.51 -1.50
CA ARG A 97 6.72 8.91 -2.23
C ARG A 97 7.94 8.83 -1.32
N PRO A 98 9.02 8.16 -1.76
CA PRO A 98 10.19 7.92 -0.91
C PRO A 98 10.79 9.18 -0.28
N THR A 99 10.83 10.28 -1.04
CA THR A 99 11.37 11.56 -0.58
C THR A 99 10.49 12.28 0.44
N LEU A 100 9.26 11.83 0.62
CA LEU A 100 8.26 12.44 1.53
C LEU A 100 7.93 11.55 2.73
N GLN A 101 8.56 10.39 2.84
CA GLN A 101 8.38 9.49 3.97
C GLN A 101 8.92 10.13 5.26
N GLY A 102 8.29 9.83 6.40
CA GLY A 102 8.63 10.45 7.68
C GLY A 102 7.89 11.76 7.97
N GLY A 103 7.14 12.31 7.02
CA GLY A 103 6.41 13.59 7.16
C GLY A 103 4.95 13.48 7.59
N GLY A 104 4.49 12.30 8.01
CA GLY A 104 3.12 12.09 8.48
C GLY A 104 2.09 11.75 7.41
N ILE A 105 2.47 11.74 6.13
CA ILE A 105 1.56 11.38 5.01
C ILE A 105 1.08 9.93 5.15
N GLY A 106 1.99 9.02 5.47
CA GLY A 106 1.65 7.61 5.67
C GLY A 106 0.65 7.41 6.80
N ASP A 107 0.84 8.08 7.92
CA ASP A 107 -0.08 8.01 9.05
C ASP A 107 -1.48 8.53 8.69
N ALA A 108 -1.54 9.68 8.01
CA ALA A 108 -2.80 10.26 7.57
C ALA A 108 -3.52 9.38 6.53
N LEU A 109 -2.77 8.79 5.60
CA LEU A 109 -3.32 7.90 4.58
C LEU A 109 -3.84 6.58 5.20
N LEU A 110 -3.13 6.03 6.19
CA LEU A 110 -3.59 4.82 6.89
C LEU A 110 -4.89 5.09 7.67
N ARG A 111 -4.99 6.23 8.33
CA ARG A 111 -6.24 6.62 9.03
C ARG A 111 -7.41 6.78 8.06
N GLU A 112 -7.17 7.36 6.89
CA GLU A 112 -8.21 7.47 5.87
C GLU A 112 -8.62 6.09 5.34
N ALA A 113 -7.66 5.17 5.13
CA ALA A 113 -7.95 3.80 4.75
C ALA A 113 -8.83 3.10 5.81
N GLU A 114 -8.49 3.26 7.09
CA GLU A 114 -9.28 2.71 8.20
C GLU A 114 -10.69 3.31 8.22
N ARG A 115 -10.83 4.63 8.02
CA ARG A 115 -12.13 5.29 7.95
C ARG A 115 -12.99 4.71 6.82
N VAL A 116 -12.44 4.60 5.61
CA VAL A 116 -13.17 4.04 4.45
C VAL A 116 -13.64 2.62 4.74
N VAL A 117 -12.77 1.79 5.29
CA VAL A 117 -13.10 0.39 5.60
C VAL A 117 -14.17 0.31 6.70
N HIS A 118 -14.09 1.15 7.71
CA HIS A 118 -15.03 1.15 8.81
C HIS A 118 -16.37 1.77 8.41
N GLU A 119 -16.35 2.98 7.87
CA GLU A 119 -17.56 3.76 7.61
C GLU A 119 -18.24 3.38 6.30
N ASP A 120 -17.46 3.21 5.20
CA ASP A 120 -18.03 2.97 3.87
C ASP A 120 -18.26 1.47 3.62
N PHE A 121 -17.39 0.59 4.13
CA PHE A 121 -17.50 -0.86 3.93
C PHE A 121 -18.15 -1.59 5.11
N GLY A 122 -18.34 -0.92 6.24
CA GLY A 122 -18.98 -1.50 7.42
C GLY A 122 -18.17 -2.57 8.14
N CYS A 123 -16.84 -2.57 7.99
CA CYS A 123 -15.96 -3.55 8.62
C CYS A 123 -15.52 -3.08 10.00
N THR A 124 -15.38 -4.01 10.94
CA THR A 124 -14.89 -3.74 12.29
C THR A 124 -13.47 -4.21 12.54
N THR A 125 -12.84 -4.80 11.53
CA THR A 125 -11.46 -5.28 11.59
C THR A 125 -10.73 -4.90 10.30
N MET A 126 -9.52 -4.39 10.43
CA MET A 126 -8.61 -4.14 9.32
C MET A 126 -7.47 -5.14 9.37
N THR A 127 -7.14 -5.71 8.20
CA THR A 127 -6.03 -6.66 8.05
C THR A 127 -5.04 -6.19 7.01
N CYS A 128 -3.81 -6.63 7.12
CA CYS A 128 -2.78 -6.49 6.09
C CYS A 128 -1.80 -7.65 6.15
N THR A 129 -1.00 -7.79 5.10
CA THR A 129 0.09 -8.75 5.04
C THR A 129 1.41 -8.02 4.84
N VAL A 130 2.44 -8.45 5.55
CA VAL A 130 3.79 -7.88 5.46
C VAL A 130 4.80 -9.01 5.28
N ILE A 131 5.77 -8.83 4.40
CA ILE A 131 6.88 -9.78 4.28
C ILE A 131 7.60 -9.83 5.62
N SER A 132 7.70 -11.03 6.21
CA SER A 132 8.07 -11.22 7.63
C SER A 132 9.47 -10.75 8.02
N ILE A 133 10.38 -10.56 7.05
CA ILE A 133 11.71 -10.02 7.29
C ILE A 133 11.75 -8.49 7.42
N ARG A 134 10.63 -7.81 7.18
CA ARG A 134 10.56 -6.35 7.23
C ARG A 134 10.26 -5.85 8.64
N ALA A 135 11.20 -6.05 9.56
CA ALA A 135 11.05 -5.75 10.98
C ALA A 135 10.69 -4.27 11.26
N GLU A 136 11.27 -3.33 10.52
CA GLU A 136 11.01 -1.90 10.66
C GLU A 136 9.58 -1.53 10.27
N LEU A 137 9.07 -2.08 9.17
CA LEU A 137 7.69 -1.87 8.74
C LEU A 137 6.70 -2.51 9.71
N ILE A 138 6.98 -3.71 10.18
CA ILE A 138 6.17 -4.40 11.21
C ILE A 138 6.08 -3.53 12.46
N ALA A 139 7.20 -2.99 12.95
CA ALA A 139 7.22 -2.10 14.11
C ALA A 139 6.38 -0.84 13.88
N TRP A 140 6.41 -0.28 12.68
CA TRP A 140 5.61 0.88 12.31
C TRP A 140 4.10 0.59 12.40
N TYR A 141 3.66 -0.58 11.91
CA TYR A 141 2.25 -1.00 12.03
C TYR A 141 1.88 -1.32 13.47
N GLN A 142 2.76 -1.96 14.23
CA GLN A 142 2.51 -2.28 15.64
C GLN A 142 2.28 -1.02 16.49
N ARG A 143 3.05 0.03 16.24
CA ARG A 143 2.82 1.33 16.92
C ARG A 143 1.45 1.94 16.59
N ARG A 144 0.81 1.51 15.50
CA ARG A 144 -0.52 1.97 15.08
C ARG A 144 -1.65 1.01 15.44
N GLY A 145 -1.35 0.02 16.27
CA GLY A 145 -2.34 -0.88 16.85
C GLY A 145 -2.52 -2.20 16.13
N TYR A 146 -1.76 -2.47 15.08
CA TYR A 146 -1.79 -3.76 14.39
C TYR A 146 -1.04 -4.81 15.19
N ARG A 147 -1.57 -6.03 15.22
CA ARG A 147 -0.98 -7.18 15.91
C ARG A 147 -0.92 -8.38 14.99
N SER A 148 0.14 -9.16 15.09
CA SER A 148 0.25 -10.43 14.38
C SER A 148 -0.90 -11.35 14.77
N THR A 149 -1.53 -11.97 13.76
CA THR A 149 -2.56 -12.99 13.98
C THR A 149 -1.96 -14.37 14.23
N GLY A 150 -0.66 -14.55 14.01
CA GLY A 150 0.02 -15.85 14.00
C GLY A 150 -0.15 -16.61 12.69
N GLU A 151 -0.88 -16.06 11.71
CA GLU A 151 -1.05 -16.65 10.39
C GLU A 151 0.06 -16.16 9.44
N PHE A 152 0.59 -17.08 8.63
CA PHE A 152 1.55 -16.79 7.57
C PHE A 152 1.01 -17.28 6.23
N LYS A 153 1.35 -16.56 5.16
CA LYS A 153 1.02 -16.94 3.78
C LYS A 153 2.28 -17.09 2.96
N PRO A 154 2.34 -18.04 2.02
CA PRO A 154 3.52 -18.21 1.18
C PRO A 154 3.71 -17.01 0.25
N PHE A 155 4.98 -16.67 -0.02
CA PHE A 155 5.33 -15.75 -1.08
C PHE A 155 5.12 -16.46 -2.44
N PRO A 156 4.54 -15.78 -3.45
CA PRO A 156 4.24 -16.39 -4.74
C PRO A 156 5.49 -16.53 -5.61
N TYR A 157 6.42 -17.40 -5.21
CA TYR A 157 7.60 -17.70 -6.00
C TYR A 157 7.22 -18.21 -7.40
N GLY A 158 7.97 -17.79 -8.43
CA GLY A 158 7.72 -18.18 -9.81
C GLY A 158 6.68 -17.31 -10.54
N ASP A 159 6.00 -16.41 -9.87
CA ASP A 159 5.08 -15.45 -10.48
C ASP A 159 5.73 -14.06 -10.52
N GLU A 160 6.27 -13.68 -11.68
CA GLU A 160 7.00 -12.42 -11.87
C GLU A 160 6.13 -11.17 -11.71
N ARG A 161 4.81 -11.31 -11.71
CA ARG A 161 3.89 -10.18 -11.43
C ARG A 161 4.11 -9.62 -10.03
N PHE A 162 4.62 -10.42 -9.11
CA PHE A 162 4.90 -10.04 -7.71
C PHE A 162 6.37 -9.68 -7.46
N GLY A 163 7.19 -9.65 -8.50
CA GLY A 163 8.61 -9.32 -8.45
C GLY A 163 9.52 -10.52 -8.65
N LEU A 164 10.82 -10.24 -8.65
CA LEU A 164 11.89 -11.23 -8.83
C LEU A 164 12.63 -11.38 -7.49
N PRO A 165 12.33 -12.42 -6.69
CA PRO A 165 12.93 -12.57 -5.37
C PRO A 165 14.43 -12.89 -5.45
N LYS A 166 15.20 -12.28 -4.57
CA LYS A 166 16.64 -12.54 -4.38
C LYS A 166 16.92 -13.52 -3.24
N ARG A 167 15.89 -13.96 -2.55
CA ARG A 167 15.94 -14.86 -1.38
C ARG A 167 14.88 -15.94 -1.54
N ASP A 168 15.08 -17.06 -0.87
CA ASP A 168 14.15 -18.21 -0.89
C ASP A 168 13.33 -18.36 0.41
N ASP A 169 13.52 -17.46 1.39
CA ASP A 169 12.90 -17.50 2.71
C ASP A 169 11.80 -16.45 2.91
N LEU A 170 11.27 -15.87 1.85
CA LEU A 170 10.21 -14.86 1.93
C LEU A 170 8.85 -15.52 2.23
N ARG A 171 8.11 -14.92 3.15
CA ARG A 171 6.71 -15.25 3.44
C ARG A 171 6.01 -14.02 3.99
N PHE A 172 4.69 -14.00 3.90
CA PHE A 172 3.87 -12.94 4.47
C PHE A 172 3.41 -13.31 5.88
N GLU A 173 3.45 -12.35 6.79
CA GLU A 173 2.80 -12.43 8.09
C GLU A 173 1.53 -11.58 8.06
N VAL A 174 0.44 -12.10 8.63
CA VAL A 174 -0.86 -11.42 8.66
C VAL A 174 -1.00 -10.65 9.96
N PHE A 175 -1.37 -9.37 9.84
CA PHE A 175 -1.62 -8.44 10.95
C PHE A 175 -3.07 -8.00 10.93
N ALA A 176 -3.62 -7.70 12.09
CA ALA A 176 -4.99 -7.22 12.25
C ALA A 176 -5.09 -6.13 13.31
N LYS A 177 -6.08 -5.26 13.14
CA LYS A 177 -6.45 -4.19 14.07
C LYS A 177 -7.97 -4.12 14.14
N ALA A 178 -8.52 -4.04 15.37
CA ALA A 178 -9.93 -3.72 15.58
C ALA A 178 -10.17 -2.25 15.28
N LEU A 179 -11.25 -1.95 14.54
CA LEU A 179 -11.72 -0.60 14.22
C LEU A 179 -12.96 -0.27 15.05
N GLY A 180 -13.14 0.99 15.35
CA GLY A 180 -14.33 1.44 16.07
C GLY A 180 -14.07 2.26 17.28
#